data_53309092244c825374838019eda24023
#
_entry.id   53309092244c825374838019eda24023
#
_cell.length_a   1.000
_cell.length_b   1.000
_cell.length_c   1.000
_cell.angle_alpha   90.00
_cell.angle_beta   90.00
_cell.angle_gamma   90.00
#
_symmetry.space_group_name_H-M   'P 1'
#
loop_
_entity.id
_entity.type
_entity.pdbx_description
1 polymer ?
#
loop_
_entity_poly.entity_id
_entity_poly.type
_entity_poly.pdbx_seq_one_letter_code
_entity_poly.pdbx_strand_id
1 'polypeptide(L)'
;MNRQIVDKVYGAFVNQVPGIRERYKQKRNQTRGLGRINAWIYLLYLNVAYHIFRRKKLGIIEKYPYYESKKLYSEGSESSLSKREAPKTFAKDLATYDVVSFDVFDTLIFRPFSSPADLFFLLGDALEYMDFKRIRQEMEWKAREKKYKQEKHYEVNLDEIYTLLSEETGIAKEKGMALEIELEEKFCFANPYMMKVIKELRKQKKRIIITSDMYLNTEQIKKLLLKCGYDEFDAYYVSCDIGKSKSSGNLYDEVRHREENLQGKRLTFVHTGDNFVADIEHAKKHEFSPRHYVNVNAAGEQYR
;
A
#
# COMPACT_ATOMS: atom_id res chain seq x y z
N MET A 1 22.93 -32.77 -28.92
CA MET A 1 22.11 -31.89 -29.81
C MET A 1 22.67 -30.46 -29.66
N ASN A 2 23.02 -29.80 -30.75
CA ASN A 2 23.67 -28.47 -30.72
C ASN A 2 22.70 -27.45 -30.06
N ARG A 3 23.19 -26.71 -29.04
CA ARG A 3 22.39 -25.76 -28.25
C ARG A 3 21.69 -24.71 -29.14
N GLN A 4 22.33 -24.26 -30.19
CA GLN A 4 21.77 -23.30 -31.15
C GLN A 4 20.55 -23.86 -31.93
N ILE A 5 20.53 -25.17 -32.22
CA ILE A 5 19.38 -25.81 -32.89
C ILE A 5 18.21 -25.91 -31.92
N VAL A 6 18.49 -26.23 -30.68
CA VAL A 6 17.46 -26.30 -29.61
C VAL A 6 16.82 -24.93 -29.43
N ASP A 7 17.62 -23.86 -29.34
CA ASP A 7 17.14 -22.49 -29.13
C ASP A 7 16.28 -22.00 -30.32
N LYS A 8 16.67 -22.33 -31.54
CA LYS A 8 15.86 -22.03 -32.74
C LYS A 8 14.53 -22.75 -32.74
N VAL A 9 14.51 -24.05 -32.40
CA VAL A 9 13.27 -24.84 -32.33
C VAL A 9 12.36 -24.31 -31.20
N TYR A 10 12.91 -23.97 -30.04
CA TYR A 10 12.16 -23.36 -28.95
C TYR A 10 11.62 -22.00 -29.33
N GLY A 11 12.40 -21.15 -30.00
CA GLY A 11 11.97 -19.86 -30.51
C GLY A 11 10.78 -20.00 -31.44
N ALA A 12 10.88 -20.90 -32.44
CA ALA A 12 9.89 -21.05 -33.49
C ALA A 12 8.57 -21.77 -33.03
N PHE A 13 8.67 -22.80 -32.21
CA PHE A 13 7.55 -23.71 -31.95
C PHE A 13 7.02 -23.66 -30.50
N VAL A 14 7.79 -23.15 -29.56
CA VAL A 14 7.40 -23.09 -28.15
C VAL A 14 7.07 -21.67 -27.70
N ASN A 15 7.94 -20.71 -28.02
CA ASN A 15 7.89 -19.39 -27.38
C ASN A 15 6.99 -18.36 -28.09
N GLN A 16 6.62 -18.58 -29.35
CA GLN A 16 5.80 -17.63 -30.11
C GLN A 16 4.35 -17.51 -29.59
N VAL A 17 3.80 -18.60 -29.07
CA VAL A 17 2.40 -18.63 -28.63
C VAL A 17 2.35 -19.00 -27.14
N PRO A 18 1.98 -18.04 -26.25
CA PRO A 18 2.01 -18.25 -24.80
C PRO A 18 1.25 -19.49 -24.32
N GLY A 19 0.06 -19.74 -24.83
CA GLY A 19 -0.75 -20.90 -24.46
C GLY A 19 -0.15 -22.24 -24.89
N ILE A 20 0.54 -22.29 -26.04
CA ILE A 20 1.28 -23.48 -26.50
C ILE A 20 2.47 -23.73 -25.59
N ARG A 21 3.23 -22.67 -25.26
CA ARG A 21 4.38 -22.75 -24.35
C ARG A 21 3.98 -23.34 -23.00
N GLU A 22 2.90 -22.86 -22.42
CA GLU A 22 2.46 -23.28 -21.08
C GLU A 22 2.03 -24.76 -21.07
N ARG A 23 1.16 -25.16 -22.02
CA ARG A 23 0.70 -26.55 -22.16
C ARG A 23 1.85 -27.53 -22.42
N TYR A 24 2.81 -27.13 -23.27
CA TYR A 24 4.00 -27.93 -23.54
C TYR A 24 4.89 -28.07 -22.29
N LYS A 25 5.16 -26.97 -21.56
CA LYS A 25 5.95 -27.02 -20.33
C LYS A 25 5.28 -27.91 -19.28
N GLN A 26 3.98 -27.79 -19.09
CA GLN A 26 3.21 -28.62 -18.16
C GLN A 26 3.33 -30.10 -18.53
N LYS A 27 3.13 -30.46 -19.80
CA LYS A 27 3.26 -31.84 -20.28
C LYS A 27 4.70 -32.36 -20.11
N ARG A 28 5.69 -31.57 -20.45
CA ARG A 28 7.10 -31.91 -20.31
C ARG A 28 7.51 -32.15 -18.86
N ASN A 29 7.04 -31.34 -17.91
CA ASN A 29 7.33 -31.50 -16.49
C ASN A 29 6.73 -32.77 -15.88
N GLN A 30 5.62 -33.24 -16.44
CA GLN A 30 4.97 -34.48 -16.03
C GLN A 30 5.64 -35.74 -16.62
N THR A 31 6.59 -35.62 -17.57
CA THR A 31 7.21 -36.73 -18.26
C THR A 31 8.70 -36.85 -17.96
N ARG A 32 9.20 -38.09 -17.76
CA ARG A 32 10.61 -38.40 -17.55
C ARG A 32 11.10 -39.42 -18.56
N GLY A 33 12.39 -39.46 -18.87
CA GLY A 33 13.01 -40.42 -19.75
C GLY A 33 12.41 -40.40 -21.17
N LEU A 34 12.03 -41.56 -21.68
CA LEU A 34 11.41 -41.73 -23.01
C LEU A 34 10.05 -41.03 -23.16
N GLY A 35 9.37 -40.74 -22.05
CA GLY A 35 8.14 -39.95 -22.06
C GLY A 35 8.32 -38.51 -22.59
N ARG A 36 9.54 -37.99 -22.66
CA ARG A 36 9.83 -36.70 -23.29
C ARG A 36 9.53 -36.68 -24.80
N ILE A 37 9.54 -37.81 -25.46
CA ILE A 37 9.14 -37.91 -26.87
C ILE A 37 7.65 -37.58 -27.01
N ASN A 38 6.82 -38.04 -26.08
CA ASN A 38 5.37 -37.73 -26.08
C ASN A 38 5.13 -36.21 -25.87
N ALA A 39 5.98 -35.53 -25.15
CA ALA A 39 5.86 -34.08 -24.99
C ALA A 39 6.18 -33.35 -26.32
N TRP A 40 7.14 -33.82 -27.12
CA TRP A 40 7.43 -33.31 -28.46
C TRP A 40 6.31 -33.57 -29.47
N ILE A 41 5.73 -34.77 -29.47
CA ILE A 41 4.56 -35.08 -30.29
C ILE A 41 3.38 -34.20 -29.92
N TYR A 42 3.19 -33.96 -28.62
CA TYR A 42 2.15 -33.02 -28.13
C TYR A 42 2.41 -31.58 -28.57
N LEU A 43 3.67 -31.10 -28.56
CA LEU A 43 4.03 -29.79 -29.07
C LEU A 43 3.69 -29.65 -30.57
N LEU A 44 4.02 -30.68 -31.37
CA LEU A 44 3.67 -30.69 -32.79
C LEU A 44 2.15 -30.61 -32.99
N TYR A 45 1.38 -31.43 -32.24
CA TYR A 45 -0.07 -31.34 -32.24
C TYR A 45 -0.60 -29.95 -31.91
N LEU A 46 -0.09 -29.30 -30.86
CA LEU A 46 -0.52 -27.97 -30.47
C LEU A 46 -0.26 -26.92 -31.57
N ASN A 47 0.91 -26.98 -32.24
CA ASN A 47 1.23 -26.07 -33.34
C ASN A 47 0.34 -26.32 -34.56
N VAL A 48 0.13 -27.54 -34.95
CA VAL A 48 -0.76 -27.90 -36.07
C VAL A 48 -2.19 -27.46 -35.77
N ALA A 49 -2.70 -27.76 -34.58
CA ALA A 49 -4.04 -27.37 -34.17
C ALA A 49 -4.23 -25.84 -34.14
N TYR A 50 -3.23 -25.11 -33.70
CA TYR A 50 -3.29 -23.64 -33.60
C TYR A 50 -3.13 -22.95 -34.96
N HIS A 51 -2.10 -23.30 -35.74
CA HIS A 51 -1.76 -22.61 -36.97
C HIS A 51 -2.56 -23.12 -38.19
N ILE A 52 -2.78 -24.42 -38.30
CA ILE A 52 -3.48 -25.04 -39.45
C ILE A 52 -4.99 -25.11 -39.19
N PHE A 53 -5.39 -25.71 -38.08
CA PHE A 53 -6.82 -25.85 -37.74
C PHE A 53 -7.42 -24.62 -37.04
N ARG A 54 -6.66 -23.54 -36.95
CA ARG A 54 -7.06 -22.21 -36.41
C ARG A 54 -7.75 -22.27 -35.03
N ARG A 55 -7.41 -23.26 -34.19
CA ARG A 55 -7.94 -23.38 -32.83
C ARG A 55 -7.32 -22.33 -31.90
N LYS A 56 -7.69 -21.06 -32.08
CA LYS A 56 -7.12 -19.87 -31.37
C LYS A 56 -7.19 -19.94 -29.86
N LYS A 57 -8.17 -20.69 -29.31
CA LYS A 57 -8.26 -20.93 -27.85
C LYS A 57 -7.01 -21.61 -27.28
N LEU A 58 -6.27 -22.39 -28.06
CA LEU A 58 -5.02 -23.02 -27.63
C LEU A 58 -3.88 -22.01 -27.38
N GLY A 59 -3.98 -20.80 -27.92
CA GLY A 59 -3.03 -19.71 -27.69
C GLY A 59 -3.20 -18.99 -26.35
N ILE A 60 -4.33 -19.21 -25.69
CA ILE A 60 -4.68 -18.54 -24.43
C ILE A 60 -4.15 -19.36 -23.26
N ILE A 61 -3.56 -18.69 -22.28
CA ILE A 61 -3.18 -19.29 -21.00
C ILE A 61 -4.43 -19.34 -20.12
N GLU A 62 -4.99 -20.54 -19.93
CA GLU A 62 -6.22 -20.74 -19.15
C GLU A 62 -6.04 -20.53 -17.63
N LYS A 63 -4.81 -20.65 -17.14
CA LYS A 63 -4.46 -20.49 -15.72
C LYS A 63 -3.55 -19.28 -15.49
N TYR A 64 -3.94 -18.12 -15.98
CA TYR A 64 -3.26 -16.89 -15.57
C TYR A 64 -3.97 -16.33 -14.32
N PRO A 65 -3.25 -16.00 -13.25
CA PRO A 65 -3.88 -15.46 -12.02
C PRO A 65 -4.81 -14.27 -12.30
N TYR A 66 -4.50 -13.49 -13.33
CA TYR A 66 -5.33 -12.40 -13.81
C TYR A 66 -6.70 -12.84 -14.39
N TYR A 67 -6.79 -14.03 -15.00
CA TYR A 67 -8.04 -14.58 -15.52
C TYR A 67 -8.93 -15.14 -14.41
N GLU A 68 -8.33 -15.74 -13.39
CA GLU A 68 -9.06 -16.22 -12.21
C GLU A 68 -9.59 -15.05 -11.40
N SER A 69 -8.81 -13.97 -11.23
CA SER A 69 -9.28 -12.75 -10.58
C SER A 69 -10.44 -12.10 -11.34
N LYS A 70 -10.39 -12.06 -12.67
CA LYS A 70 -11.49 -11.51 -13.49
C LYS A 70 -12.75 -12.37 -13.42
N LYS A 71 -12.62 -13.69 -13.27
CA LYS A 71 -13.72 -14.62 -13.06
C LYS A 71 -14.34 -14.47 -11.67
N LEU A 72 -13.53 -14.28 -10.65
CA LEU A 72 -13.96 -13.96 -9.28
C LEU A 72 -14.72 -12.63 -9.20
N TYR A 73 -14.32 -11.62 -9.96
CA TYR A 73 -15.05 -10.35 -10.05
C TYR A 73 -16.38 -10.47 -10.83
N SER A 74 -16.49 -11.38 -11.79
CA SER A 74 -17.69 -11.57 -12.61
C SER A 74 -18.73 -12.50 -11.98
N GLU A 75 -18.35 -13.38 -11.06
CA GLU A 75 -19.23 -14.37 -10.42
C GLU A 75 -19.80 -13.92 -9.07
N GLY A 76 -19.79 -12.59 -8.79
CA GLY A 76 -20.51 -12.01 -7.64
C GLY A 76 -19.98 -12.46 -6.28
N SER A 77 -18.68 -12.80 -6.17
CA SER A 77 -18.05 -12.86 -4.85
C SER A 77 -18.14 -11.45 -4.27
N GLU A 78 -19.06 -11.26 -3.33
CA GLU A 78 -19.22 -10.00 -2.60
C GLU A 78 -17.88 -9.70 -1.90
N SER A 79 -17.04 -8.88 -2.54
CA SER A 79 -15.83 -8.40 -1.90
C SER A 79 -16.22 -7.64 -0.62
N SER A 80 -15.36 -7.65 0.39
CA SER A 80 -15.56 -6.84 1.58
C SER A 80 -15.81 -5.36 1.25
N LEU A 81 -15.34 -4.92 0.06
CA LEU A 81 -15.55 -3.58 -0.48
C LEU A 81 -16.98 -3.35 -1.00
N SER A 82 -17.67 -4.37 -1.52
CA SER A 82 -19.07 -4.26 -1.96
C SER A 82 -20.06 -4.14 -0.79
N LYS A 83 -19.66 -4.60 0.39
CA LYS A 83 -20.43 -4.51 1.63
C LYS A 83 -20.20 -3.21 2.41
N ARG A 84 -19.34 -2.31 1.89
CA ARG A 84 -19.06 -1.03 2.54
C ARG A 84 -20.32 -0.17 2.56
N GLU A 85 -20.68 0.31 3.72
CA GLU A 85 -21.81 1.22 3.88
C GLU A 85 -21.63 2.54 3.10
N ALA A 86 -22.74 3.21 2.80
CA ALA A 86 -22.70 4.48 2.09
C ALA A 86 -21.94 5.54 2.91
N PRO A 87 -21.15 6.44 2.27
CA PRO A 87 -20.39 7.47 2.99
C PRO A 87 -21.20 8.31 3.95
N LYS A 88 -22.46 8.61 3.61
CA LYS A 88 -23.37 9.37 4.45
C LYS A 88 -23.78 8.61 5.72
N THR A 89 -24.01 7.30 5.61
CA THR A 89 -24.35 6.43 6.74
C THR A 89 -23.15 6.32 7.68
N PHE A 90 -21.95 6.07 7.14
CA PHE A 90 -20.73 6.03 7.90
C PHE A 90 -20.43 7.36 8.62
N ALA A 91 -20.56 8.49 7.92
CA ALA A 91 -20.40 9.81 8.53
C ALA A 91 -21.39 10.05 9.67
N LYS A 92 -22.64 9.56 9.54
CA LYS A 92 -23.66 9.68 10.60
C LYS A 92 -23.28 8.88 11.84
N ASP A 93 -22.74 7.68 11.68
CA ASP A 93 -22.21 6.87 12.80
C ASP A 93 -21.05 7.59 13.49
N LEU A 94 -20.05 8.04 12.73
CA LEU A 94 -18.89 8.78 13.27
C LEU A 94 -19.31 10.07 13.99
N ALA A 95 -20.36 10.74 13.50
CA ALA A 95 -20.84 11.98 14.09
C ALA A 95 -21.50 11.83 15.48
N THR A 96 -21.71 10.61 15.95
CA THR A 96 -22.19 10.35 17.33
C THR A 96 -21.13 10.65 18.39
N TYR A 97 -19.85 10.73 18.00
CA TYR A 97 -18.73 11.03 18.88
C TYR A 97 -18.39 12.52 18.90
N ASP A 98 -17.74 12.98 19.99
CA ASP A 98 -17.33 14.38 20.12
C ASP A 98 -16.18 14.71 19.16
N VAL A 99 -15.21 13.81 19.05
CA VAL A 99 -14.02 13.96 18.21
C VAL A 99 -13.89 12.78 17.26
N VAL A 100 -13.71 13.09 15.97
CA VAL A 100 -13.51 12.09 14.90
C VAL A 100 -12.06 12.14 14.44
N SER A 101 -11.34 11.07 14.66
CA SER A 101 -9.92 10.90 14.30
C SER A 101 -9.78 10.02 13.08
N PHE A 102 -8.89 10.41 12.15
CA PHE A 102 -8.55 9.62 10.98
C PHE A 102 -7.04 9.37 10.90
N ASP A 103 -6.69 8.15 10.49
CA ASP A 103 -5.39 7.89 9.90
C ASP A 103 -5.28 8.52 8.51
N VAL A 104 -4.07 8.63 7.98
CA VAL A 104 -3.79 9.32 6.71
C VAL A 104 -3.60 8.34 5.55
N PHE A 105 -2.52 7.57 5.59
CA PHE A 105 -2.12 6.71 4.48
C PHE A 105 -3.00 5.45 4.43
N ASP A 106 -3.34 5.03 3.22
CA ASP A 106 -4.25 3.91 2.97
C ASP A 106 -5.66 4.08 3.59
N THR A 107 -5.93 5.23 4.20
CA THR A 107 -7.22 5.65 4.75
C THR A 107 -7.77 6.89 4.05
N LEU A 108 -7.20 8.06 4.25
CA LEU A 108 -7.60 9.31 3.57
C LEU A 108 -6.97 9.45 2.19
N ILE A 109 -5.75 9.01 2.02
CA ILE A 109 -5.01 9.05 0.76
C ILE A 109 -4.42 7.69 0.43
N PHE A 110 -4.25 7.44 -0.87
CA PHE A 110 -3.66 6.22 -1.41
C PHE A 110 -2.41 6.52 -2.21
N ARG A 111 -1.54 5.51 -2.32
CA ARG A 111 -0.47 5.41 -3.31
C ARG A 111 -0.80 4.32 -4.33
N PRO A 112 -0.40 4.45 -5.62
CA PRO A 112 -0.65 3.43 -6.65
C PRO A 112 0.36 2.27 -6.56
N PHE A 113 0.90 2.00 -5.39
CA PHE A 113 1.94 0.99 -5.15
C PHE A 113 1.40 -0.16 -4.29
N SER A 114 1.97 -1.34 -4.50
CA SER A 114 1.66 -2.52 -3.69
C SER A 114 2.21 -2.42 -2.27
N SER A 115 3.35 -1.77 -2.13
CA SER A 115 3.98 -1.46 -0.85
C SER A 115 4.36 0.02 -0.82
N PRO A 116 4.19 0.72 0.30
CA PRO A 116 4.63 2.12 0.44
C PRO A 116 6.10 2.33 0.05
N ALA A 117 6.96 1.35 0.37
CA ALA A 117 8.38 1.39 0.05
C ALA A 117 8.70 1.26 -1.46
N ASP A 118 7.71 0.96 -2.31
CA ASP A 118 7.94 0.90 -3.76
C ASP A 118 8.19 2.29 -4.37
N LEU A 119 7.78 3.36 -3.67
CA LEU A 119 8.17 4.73 -3.99
C LEU A 119 9.70 4.90 -4.06
N PHE A 120 10.44 4.17 -3.23
CA PHE A 120 11.90 4.26 -3.16
C PHE A 120 12.61 3.70 -4.39
N PHE A 121 11.94 2.89 -5.23
CA PHE A 121 12.48 2.54 -6.54
C PHE A 121 12.52 3.74 -7.48
N LEU A 122 11.46 4.54 -7.51
CA LEU A 122 11.39 5.75 -8.33
C LEU A 122 12.37 6.81 -7.83
N LEU A 123 12.54 6.87 -6.53
CA LEU A 123 13.52 7.76 -5.90
C LEU A 123 14.95 7.36 -6.27
N GLY A 124 15.24 6.06 -6.24
CA GLY A 124 16.54 5.53 -6.66
C GLY A 124 16.84 5.78 -8.14
N ASP A 125 15.84 5.62 -9.01
CA ASP A 125 15.97 5.94 -10.43
C ASP A 125 16.28 7.43 -10.65
N ALA A 126 15.53 8.32 -10.00
CA ALA A 126 15.73 9.77 -10.10
C ALA A 126 17.05 10.27 -9.47
N LEU A 127 17.62 9.51 -8.54
CA LEU A 127 18.92 9.79 -7.92
C LEU A 127 20.08 9.08 -8.63
N GLU A 128 19.79 8.27 -9.65
CA GLU A 128 20.75 7.38 -10.34
C GLU A 128 21.51 6.46 -9.36
N TYR A 129 20.82 5.99 -8.31
CA TYR A 129 21.38 5.17 -7.25
C TYR A 129 20.75 3.78 -7.24
N MET A 130 21.49 2.78 -7.68
CA MET A 130 21.06 1.37 -7.62
C MET A 130 20.89 0.93 -6.15
N ASP A 131 19.88 0.06 -5.91
CA ASP A 131 19.60 -0.49 -4.58
C ASP A 131 19.13 0.56 -3.52
N PHE A 132 18.71 1.73 -3.98
CA PHE A 132 18.28 2.83 -3.10
C PHE A 132 17.17 2.43 -2.13
N LYS A 133 16.18 1.64 -2.59
CA LYS A 133 15.08 1.17 -1.74
C LYS A 133 15.59 0.47 -0.48
N ARG A 134 16.52 -0.48 -0.64
CA ARG A 134 17.08 -1.22 0.49
C ARG A 134 17.84 -0.28 1.44
N ILE A 135 18.69 0.57 0.89
CA ILE A 135 19.49 1.51 1.70
C ILE A 135 18.60 2.52 2.42
N ARG A 136 17.58 3.08 1.75
CA ARG A 136 16.63 4.00 2.39
C ARG A 136 15.90 3.36 3.58
N GLN A 137 15.45 2.10 3.43
CA GLN A 137 14.81 1.35 4.51
C GLN A 137 15.80 1.02 5.65
N GLU A 138 17.03 0.66 5.30
CA GLU A 138 18.08 0.39 6.29
C GLU A 138 18.43 1.63 7.10
N MET A 139 18.55 2.79 6.46
CA MET A 139 18.84 4.06 7.15
C MET A 139 17.68 4.52 8.04
N GLU A 140 16.43 4.30 7.62
CA GLU A 140 15.28 4.53 8.49
C GLU A 140 15.35 3.65 9.74
N TRP A 141 15.63 2.36 9.59
CA TRP A 141 15.76 1.47 10.73
C TRP A 141 16.92 1.89 11.67
N LYS A 142 18.08 2.22 11.14
CA LYS A 142 19.20 2.75 11.92
C LYS A 142 18.87 4.04 12.66
N ALA A 143 18.11 4.94 12.01
CA ALA A 143 17.64 6.18 12.65
C ALA A 143 16.72 5.87 13.85
N ARG A 144 15.77 4.96 13.67
CA ARG A 144 14.86 4.49 14.73
C ARG A 144 15.60 3.85 15.90
N GLU A 145 16.58 2.99 15.63
CA GLU A 145 17.43 2.40 16.68
C GLU A 145 18.25 3.46 17.43
N LYS A 146 18.83 4.42 16.71
CA LYS A 146 19.58 5.53 17.30
C LYS A 146 18.67 6.36 18.23
N LYS A 147 17.48 6.70 17.75
CA LYS A 147 16.46 7.44 18.50
C LYS A 147 16.04 6.70 19.77
N TYR A 148 15.81 5.39 19.67
CA TYR A 148 15.47 4.58 20.84
C TYR A 148 16.57 4.54 21.91
N LYS A 149 17.83 4.49 21.49
CA LYS A 149 18.97 4.54 22.43
C LYS A 149 19.01 5.87 23.18
N GLN A 150 18.68 6.97 22.50
CA GLN A 150 18.76 8.33 23.04
C GLN A 150 17.51 8.75 23.80
N GLU A 151 16.31 8.51 23.26
CA GLU A 151 15.05 9.10 23.72
C GLU A 151 14.00 8.05 24.13
N LYS A 152 14.31 6.75 24.01
CA LYS A 152 13.45 5.63 24.40
C LYS A 152 12.15 5.50 23.59
N HIS A 153 12.11 6.08 22.38
CA HIS A 153 11.05 5.85 21.38
C HIS A 153 11.66 5.66 19.98
N TYR A 154 10.89 5.09 19.07
CA TYR A 154 11.33 4.79 17.70
C TYR A 154 10.86 5.83 16.67
N GLU A 155 10.21 6.92 17.11
CA GLU A 155 9.65 7.91 16.20
C GLU A 155 10.73 8.84 15.68
N VAL A 156 10.92 8.81 14.36
CA VAL A 156 11.92 9.60 13.63
C VAL A 156 11.25 10.44 12.57
N ASN A 157 11.85 11.56 12.22
CA ASN A 157 11.42 12.38 11.10
C ASN A 157 12.29 12.16 9.85
N LEU A 158 11.87 12.75 8.74
CA LEU A 158 12.57 12.62 7.46
C LEU A 158 14.00 13.18 7.51
N ASP A 159 14.22 14.25 8.27
CA ASP A 159 15.53 14.88 8.46
C ASP A 159 16.54 13.94 9.12
N GLU A 160 16.14 13.24 10.17
CA GLU A 160 16.98 12.27 10.88
C GLU A 160 17.33 11.07 9.99
N ILE A 161 16.39 10.60 9.17
CA ILE A 161 16.63 9.50 8.23
C ILE A 161 17.64 9.93 7.16
N TYR A 162 17.44 11.10 6.56
CA TYR A 162 18.31 11.59 5.49
C TYR A 162 19.67 12.06 5.99
N THR A 163 19.81 12.39 7.26
CA THR A 163 21.14 12.62 7.87
C THR A 163 21.99 11.36 7.75
N LEU A 164 21.48 10.20 8.16
CA LEU A 164 22.22 8.95 8.04
C LEU A 164 22.38 8.50 6.58
N LEU A 165 21.35 8.73 5.77
CA LEU A 165 21.39 8.36 4.35
C LEU A 165 22.44 9.17 3.59
N SER A 166 22.57 10.45 3.88
CA SER A 166 23.60 11.32 3.30
C SER A 166 25.01 10.87 3.70
N GLU A 167 25.22 10.51 4.96
CA GLU A 167 26.49 9.96 5.46
C GLU A 167 26.87 8.65 4.76
N GLU A 168 25.90 7.77 4.53
CA GLU A 168 26.12 6.45 3.91
C GLU A 168 26.36 6.52 2.39
N THR A 169 25.61 7.40 1.69
CA THR A 169 25.53 7.39 0.21
C THR A 169 26.24 8.55 -0.46
N GLY A 170 26.53 9.63 0.27
CA GLY A 170 27.01 10.88 -0.31
C GLY A 170 25.94 11.71 -1.02
N ILE A 171 24.69 11.26 -1.05
CA ILE A 171 23.56 12.03 -1.61
C ILE A 171 23.31 13.24 -0.71
N ALA A 172 23.24 14.44 -1.30
CA ALA A 172 22.91 15.65 -0.54
C ALA A 172 21.55 15.52 0.14
N LYS A 173 21.52 15.69 1.45
CA LYS A 173 20.37 15.49 2.33
C LYS A 173 19.12 16.25 1.82
N GLU A 174 19.27 17.54 1.57
CA GLU A 174 18.19 18.42 1.12
C GLU A 174 17.62 17.99 -0.23
N LYS A 175 18.49 17.56 -1.16
CA LYS A 175 18.09 17.05 -2.48
C LYS A 175 17.26 15.78 -2.33
N GLY A 176 17.72 14.82 -1.53
CA GLY A 176 17.04 13.56 -1.32
C GLY A 176 15.67 13.74 -0.65
N MET A 177 15.62 14.55 0.42
CA MET A 177 14.38 14.90 1.12
C MET A 177 13.36 15.60 0.22
N ALA A 178 13.80 16.59 -0.54
CA ALA A 178 12.92 17.34 -1.45
C ALA A 178 12.31 16.43 -2.51
N LEU A 179 13.11 15.51 -3.07
CA LEU A 179 12.66 14.58 -4.08
C LEU A 179 11.68 13.52 -3.51
N GLU A 180 11.92 13.03 -2.28
CA GLU A 180 10.97 12.09 -1.63
C GLU A 180 9.62 12.78 -1.39
N ILE A 181 9.61 14.02 -0.91
CA ILE A 181 8.38 14.81 -0.72
C ILE A 181 7.68 15.06 -2.06
N GLU A 182 8.42 15.44 -3.12
CA GLU A 182 7.87 15.66 -4.46
C GLU A 182 7.20 14.39 -5.00
N LEU A 183 7.83 13.22 -4.84
CA LEU A 183 7.26 11.95 -5.27
C LEU A 183 6.02 11.56 -4.44
N GLU A 184 6.02 11.77 -3.13
CA GLU A 184 4.82 11.60 -2.31
C GLU A 184 3.68 12.51 -2.81
N GLU A 185 3.95 13.78 -3.04
CA GLU A 185 2.97 14.72 -3.60
C GLU A 185 2.49 14.30 -4.99
N LYS A 186 3.35 13.73 -5.83
CA LYS A 186 3.02 13.30 -7.19
C LYS A 186 2.14 12.06 -7.21
N PHE A 187 2.40 11.10 -6.34
CA PHE A 187 1.77 9.79 -6.38
C PHE A 187 0.66 9.59 -5.36
N CYS A 188 0.53 10.44 -4.36
CA CYS A 188 -0.61 10.39 -3.45
C CYS A 188 -1.86 11.01 -4.08
N PHE A 189 -3.00 10.37 -3.89
CA PHE A 189 -4.31 10.83 -4.32
C PHE A 189 -5.37 10.56 -3.26
N ALA A 190 -6.41 11.39 -3.24
CA ALA A 190 -7.48 11.30 -2.26
C ALA A 190 -8.28 10.00 -2.36
N ASN A 191 -8.75 9.51 -1.23
CA ASN A 191 -9.77 8.49 -1.16
C ASN A 191 -11.16 9.10 -1.44
N PRO A 192 -11.80 8.80 -2.59
CA PRO A 192 -13.07 9.43 -2.94
C PRO A 192 -14.21 9.09 -1.98
N TYR A 193 -14.13 7.94 -1.30
CA TYR A 193 -15.10 7.56 -0.28
C TYR A 193 -14.92 8.44 0.95
N MET A 194 -13.71 8.58 1.47
CA MET A 194 -13.42 9.38 2.65
C MET A 194 -13.63 10.88 2.41
N MET A 195 -13.35 11.39 1.21
CA MET A 195 -13.72 12.78 0.87
C MET A 195 -15.20 13.06 1.09
N LYS A 196 -16.07 12.12 0.70
CA LYS A 196 -17.52 12.25 0.93
C LYS A 196 -17.86 12.17 2.42
N VAL A 197 -17.20 11.28 3.17
CA VAL A 197 -17.37 11.16 4.63
C VAL A 197 -16.98 12.46 5.34
N ILE A 198 -15.79 12.98 5.06
CA ILE A 198 -15.30 14.25 5.64
C ILE A 198 -16.24 15.41 5.33
N LYS A 199 -16.71 15.50 4.06
CA LYS A 199 -17.68 16.53 3.67
C LYS A 199 -18.99 16.47 4.47
N GLU A 200 -19.51 15.27 4.76
CA GLU A 200 -20.72 15.10 5.57
C GLU A 200 -20.47 15.43 7.06
N LEU A 201 -19.30 15.08 7.61
CA LEU A 201 -18.91 15.45 8.97
C LEU A 201 -18.75 16.98 9.13
N ARG A 202 -18.15 17.64 8.14
CA ARG A 202 -18.00 19.12 8.12
C ARG A 202 -19.37 19.84 8.13
N LYS A 203 -20.36 19.34 7.36
CA LYS A 203 -21.72 19.87 7.40
C LYS A 203 -22.35 19.80 8.80
N GLN A 204 -21.97 18.80 9.58
CA GLN A 204 -22.43 18.60 10.95
C GLN A 204 -21.54 19.34 11.99
N LYS A 205 -20.56 20.14 11.53
CA LYS A 205 -19.60 20.90 12.35
C LYS A 205 -18.86 20.01 13.37
N LYS A 206 -18.56 18.78 12.97
CA LYS A 206 -17.79 17.85 13.82
C LYS A 206 -16.35 18.27 13.87
N ARG A 207 -15.73 18.09 15.05
CA ARG A 207 -14.28 18.22 15.23
C ARG A 207 -13.61 17.02 14.61
N ILE A 208 -12.74 17.28 13.61
CA ILE A 208 -12.07 16.24 12.83
C ILE A 208 -10.56 16.42 12.96
N ILE A 209 -9.90 15.41 13.47
CA ILE A 209 -8.46 15.42 13.73
C ILE A 209 -7.74 14.34 12.95
N ILE A 210 -6.45 14.53 12.73
CA ILE A 210 -5.54 13.57 12.13
C ILE A 210 -4.69 12.93 13.23
N THR A 211 -4.56 11.59 13.20
CA THR A 211 -3.66 10.83 14.09
C THR A 211 -2.90 9.83 13.24
N SER A 212 -1.62 10.05 12.99
CA SER A 212 -0.83 9.28 12.02
C SER A 212 0.55 8.90 12.55
N ASP A 213 0.93 7.63 12.33
CA ASP A 213 2.30 7.15 12.55
C ASP A 213 3.09 7.35 11.25
N MET A 214 3.90 8.42 11.20
CA MET A 214 4.67 8.76 10.00
C MET A 214 5.92 9.57 10.32
N TYR A 215 6.95 9.41 9.49
CA TYR A 215 8.18 10.21 9.52
C TYR A 215 8.06 11.57 8.81
N LEU A 216 7.01 11.80 8.06
CA LEU A 216 6.65 13.12 7.54
C LEU A 216 6.01 13.93 8.67
N ASN A 217 6.50 15.13 8.91
CA ASN A 217 6.00 15.99 9.97
C ASN A 217 4.62 16.60 9.65
N THR A 218 4.04 17.26 10.63
CA THR A 218 2.70 17.89 10.53
C THR A 218 2.56 18.79 9.31
N GLU A 219 3.54 19.64 9.01
CA GLU A 219 3.45 20.57 7.87
C GLU A 219 3.50 19.84 6.52
N GLN A 220 4.30 18.77 6.42
CA GLN A 220 4.36 17.94 5.23
C GLN A 220 3.05 17.17 5.01
N ILE A 221 2.48 16.61 6.09
CA ILE A 221 1.17 15.92 6.04
C ILE A 221 0.05 16.90 5.66
N LYS A 222 0.01 18.10 6.24
CA LYS A 222 -0.97 19.14 5.86
C LYS A 222 -0.88 19.46 4.36
N LYS A 223 0.31 19.75 3.87
CA LYS A 223 0.54 20.07 2.47
C LYS A 223 0.07 18.94 1.54
N LEU A 224 0.38 17.69 1.89
CA LEU A 224 -0.02 16.52 1.14
C LEU A 224 -1.54 16.34 1.09
N LEU A 225 -2.23 16.49 2.22
CA LEU A 225 -3.69 16.40 2.29
C LEU A 225 -4.38 17.53 1.52
N LEU A 226 -3.88 18.78 1.63
CA LEU A 226 -4.38 19.91 0.84
C LEU A 226 -4.21 19.68 -0.66
N LYS A 227 -3.04 19.19 -1.08
CA LYS A 227 -2.78 18.82 -2.49
C LYS A 227 -3.73 17.74 -2.99
N CYS A 228 -4.10 16.78 -2.13
CA CYS A 228 -5.09 15.76 -2.43
C CYS A 228 -6.54 16.29 -2.41
N GLY A 229 -6.78 17.56 -2.09
CA GLY A 229 -8.10 18.20 -2.13
C GLY A 229 -8.90 18.10 -0.83
N TYR A 230 -8.25 17.78 0.29
CA TYR A 230 -8.87 17.93 1.61
C TYR A 230 -8.72 19.37 2.10
N ASP A 231 -9.72 19.86 2.81
CA ASP A 231 -9.61 21.08 3.59
C ASP A 231 -8.77 20.83 4.86
N GLU A 232 -8.30 21.90 5.49
CA GLU A 232 -7.54 21.82 6.74
C GLU A 232 -8.36 21.15 7.85
N PHE A 233 -7.71 20.28 8.60
CA PHE A 233 -8.29 19.58 9.75
C PHE A 233 -8.11 20.39 11.03
N ASP A 234 -8.94 20.11 12.05
CA ASP A 234 -8.99 20.90 13.28
C ASP A 234 -7.74 20.70 14.16
N ALA A 235 -7.07 19.54 14.06
CA ALA A 235 -5.77 19.27 14.70
C ALA A 235 -5.05 18.13 13.99
N TYR A 236 -3.72 18.08 14.19
CA TYR A 236 -2.83 17.04 13.64
C TYR A 236 -1.97 16.48 14.76
N TYR A 237 -1.96 15.18 14.89
CA TYR A 237 -1.16 14.43 15.85
C TYR A 237 -0.31 13.42 15.07
N VAL A 238 0.93 13.82 14.78
CA VAL A 238 1.86 13.01 13.99
C VAL A 238 2.93 12.45 14.91
N SER A 239 3.20 11.18 14.80
CA SER A 239 4.08 10.44 15.72
C SER A 239 5.49 10.99 15.80
N CYS A 240 6.08 11.37 14.66
CA CYS A 240 7.45 11.89 14.63
C CYS A 240 7.61 13.27 15.31
N ASP A 241 6.55 14.10 15.36
CA ASP A 241 6.57 15.39 16.03
C ASP A 241 6.36 15.27 17.54
N ILE A 242 5.67 14.18 17.97
CA ILE A 242 5.25 14.00 19.36
C ILE A 242 6.18 13.04 20.12
N GLY A 243 6.87 12.16 19.40
CA GLY A 243 7.66 11.08 19.99
C GLY A 243 6.82 9.95 20.57
N LYS A 244 5.56 9.80 20.13
CA LYS A 244 4.60 8.79 20.54
C LYS A 244 3.90 8.21 19.32
N SER A 245 3.52 6.93 19.33
CA SER A 245 2.91 6.26 18.18
C SER A 245 1.57 5.59 18.51
N LYS A 246 0.75 5.41 17.48
CA LYS A 246 -0.45 4.55 17.54
C LYS A 246 -0.06 3.09 17.79
N SER A 247 1.04 2.66 17.17
CA SER A 247 1.56 1.29 17.30
C SER A 247 2.02 0.94 18.72
N SER A 248 2.36 1.90 19.55
CA SER A 248 2.56 1.70 21.00
C SER A 248 1.33 2.04 21.85
N GLY A 249 0.33 2.69 21.26
CA GLY A 249 -0.89 3.15 21.90
C GLY A 249 -0.78 4.50 22.60
N ASN A 250 0.43 4.92 22.98
CA ASN A 250 0.64 6.13 23.78
C ASN A 250 0.30 7.44 23.05
N LEU A 251 0.21 7.44 21.72
CA LEU A 251 -0.26 8.58 20.96
C LEU A 251 -1.74 8.86 21.20
N TYR A 252 -2.57 7.82 21.37
CA TYR A 252 -3.99 7.99 21.69
C TYR A 252 -4.21 8.66 23.06
N ASP A 253 -3.40 8.30 24.06
CA ASP A 253 -3.46 8.95 25.38
C ASP A 253 -3.08 10.43 25.28
N GLU A 254 -2.08 10.75 24.48
CA GLU A 254 -1.67 12.14 24.23
C GLU A 254 -2.76 12.94 23.51
N VAL A 255 -3.37 12.34 22.47
CA VAL A 255 -4.49 12.98 21.74
C VAL A 255 -5.65 13.25 22.69
N ARG A 256 -6.06 12.26 23.46
CA ARG A 256 -7.16 12.41 24.43
C ARG A 256 -6.87 13.52 25.43
N HIS A 257 -5.68 13.50 26.04
CA HIS A 257 -5.28 14.49 27.03
C HIS A 257 -5.31 15.91 26.46
N ARG A 258 -4.76 16.12 25.24
CA ARG A 258 -4.75 17.46 24.63
C ARG A 258 -6.15 17.94 24.24
N GLU A 259 -6.97 17.08 23.67
CA GLU A 259 -8.33 17.41 23.23
C GLU A 259 -9.27 17.69 24.41
N GLU A 260 -9.19 16.89 25.49
CA GLU A 260 -9.98 17.08 26.69
C GLU A 260 -9.57 18.35 27.45
N ASN A 261 -8.26 18.64 27.50
CA ASN A 261 -7.77 19.90 28.09
C ASN A 261 -8.24 21.12 27.28
N LEU A 262 -8.20 21.04 25.95
CA LEU A 262 -8.67 22.13 25.08
C LEU A 262 -10.16 22.43 25.31
N GLN A 263 -10.99 21.42 25.53
CA GLN A 263 -12.42 21.58 25.69
C GLN A 263 -12.88 21.64 27.15
N GLY A 264 -12.00 21.40 28.10
CA GLY A 264 -12.30 21.45 29.53
C GLY A 264 -13.32 20.40 30.02
N LYS A 265 -13.49 19.29 29.27
CA LYS A 265 -14.43 18.22 29.60
C LYS A 265 -13.95 16.88 29.05
N ARG A 266 -14.47 15.79 29.61
CA ARG A 266 -14.28 14.46 29.07
C ARG A 266 -14.98 14.34 27.70
N LEU A 267 -14.32 13.68 26.74
CA LEU A 267 -14.80 13.56 25.36
C LEU A 267 -14.91 12.09 24.94
N THR A 268 -15.77 11.84 23.97
CA THR A 268 -15.87 10.57 23.27
C THR A 268 -15.13 10.64 21.94
N PHE A 269 -14.32 9.61 21.66
CA PHE A 269 -13.46 9.55 20.48
C PHE A 269 -13.80 8.36 19.59
N VAL A 270 -13.77 8.59 18.29
CA VAL A 270 -13.75 7.52 17.30
C VAL A 270 -12.51 7.65 16.42
N HIS A 271 -11.84 6.55 16.12
CA HIS A 271 -10.70 6.51 15.20
C HIS A 271 -10.99 5.60 14.02
N THR A 272 -10.68 6.07 12.82
CA THR A 272 -10.82 5.32 11.56
C THR A 272 -9.46 5.16 10.91
N GLY A 273 -9.05 3.92 10.66
CA GLY A 273 -7.80 3.58 10.00
C GLY A 273 -7.80 2.17 9.44
N ASP A 274 -6.76 1.83 8.68
CA ASP A 274 -6.67 0.56 7.96
C ASP A 274 -5.82 -0.50 8.70
N ASN A 275 -4.89 -0.06 9.55
CA ASN A 275 -4.01 -0.97 10.29
C ASN A 275 -4.71 -1.60 11.48
N PHE A 276 -4.95 -2.91 11.39
CA PHE A 276 -5.72 -3.61 12.43
C PHE A 276 -5.11 -3.50 13.83
N VAL A 277 -3.80 -3.55 13.97
CA VAL A 277 -3.14 -3.46 15.29
C VAL A 277 -3.13 -2.02 15.78
N ALA A 278 -2.60 -1.09 14.99
CA ALA A 278 -2.43 0.30 15.41
C ALA A 278 -3.76 1.05 15.52
N ASP A 279 -4.66 0.92 14.52
CA ASP A 279 -5.88 1.73 14.45
C ASP A 279 -7.11 1.08 15.09
N ILE A 280 -7.07 -0.25 15.36
CA ILE A 280 -8.22 -0.95 15.94
C ILE A 280 -7.90 -1.45 17.34
N GLU A 281 -6.89 -2.34 17.49
CA GLU A 281 -6.61 -2.93 18.80
C GLU A 281 -6.08 -1.90 19.81
N HIS A 282 -5.11 -1.08 19.41
CA HIS A 282 -4.52 -0.07 20.29
C HIS A 282 -5.49 1.10 20.51
N ALA A 283 -6.19 1.57 19.49
CA ALA A 283 -7.24 2.57 19.68
C ALA A 283 -8.26 2.14 20.72
N LYS A 284 -8.75 0.89 20.63
CA LYS A 284 -9.70 0.34 21.60
C LYS A 284 -9.13 0.25 23.01
N LYS A 285 -7.88 -0.19 23.17
CA LYS A 285 -7.21 -0.27 24.50
C LYS A 285 -7.08 1.09 25.15
N HIS A 286 -6.98 2.17 24.37
CA HIS A 286 -6.80 3.54 24.82
C HIS A 286 -8.09 4.38 24.74
N GLU A 287 -9.26 3.72 24.86
CA GLU A 287 -10.59 4.34 24.98
C GLU A 287 -11.07 5.09 23.72
N PHE A 288 -10.51 4.78 22.54
CA PHE A 288 -11.09 5.20 21.28
C PHE A 288 -12.02 4.11 20.74
N SER A 289 -13.17 4.49 20.19
CA SER A 289 -14.03 3.58 19.44
C SER A 289 -13.43 3.35 18.06
N PRO A 290 -12.94 2.15 17.72
CA PRO A 290 -12.29 1.95 16.42
C PRO A 290 -13.31 1.71 15.31
N ARG A 291 -12.97 2.18 14.08
CA ARG A 291 -13.68 1.87 12.84
C ARG A 291 -12.66 1.40 11.80
N HIS A 292 -12.63 0.09 11.56
CA HIS A 292 -11.70 -0.47 10.58
C HIS A 292 -12.09 -0.09 9.16
N TYR A 293 -11.17 0.54 8.45
CA TYR A 293 -11.27 0.84 7.04
C TYR A 293 -10.40 -0.11 6.24
N VAL A 294 -10.98 -1.16 5.65
CA VAL A 294 -10.24 -2.09 4.79
C VAL A 294 -9.85 -1.36 3.51
N ASN A 295 -8.57 -1.13 3.31
CA ASN A 295 -8.07 -0.47 2.10
C ASN A 295 -8.12 -1.40 0.88
N VAL A 296 -7.99 -0.81 -0.32
CA VAL A 296 -8.10 -1.55 -1.59
C VAL A 296 -6.94 -2.51 -1.80
N ASN A 297 -5.74 -2.13 -1.35
CA ASN A 297 -4.54 -2.95 -1.49
C ASN A 297 -4.64 -4.21 -0.62
N ALA A 298 -5.00 -4.06 0.66
CA ALA A 298 -5.21 -5.19 1.56
C ALA A 298 -6.33 -6.12 1.08
N ALA A 299 -7.43 -5.56 0.55
CA ALA A 299 -8.50 -6.35 -0.03
C ALA A 299 -8.06 -7.14 -1.28
N GLY A 300 -7.03 -6.68 -1.98
CA GLY A 300 -6.44 -7.34 -3.15
C GLY A 300 -5.38 -8.39 -2.83
N GLU A 301 -4.76 -8.36 -1.66
CA GLU A 301 -3.65 -9.26 -1.30
C GLU A 301 -4.04 -10.73 -1.30
N GLN A 302 -5.25 -11.08 -0.89
CA GLN A 302 -5.76 -12.45 -0.91
C GLN A 302 -5.85 -13.05 -2.33
N TYR A 303 -5.71 -12.24 -3.38
CA TYR A 303 -5.77 -12.65 -4.79
C TYR A 303 -4.39 -12.60 -5.48
N ARG A 304 -3.33 -12.27 -4.77
CA ARG A 304 -1.93 -12.27 -5.23
C ARG A 304 -1.22 -13.57 -4.84
#